data_a45b3ce8826762088372120964ebafa6
#
_entry.id   a45b3ce8826762088372120964ebafa6
#
_cell.length_a   1.000
_cell.length_b   1.000
_cell.length_c   1.000
_cell.angle_alpha   90.00
_cell.angle_beta   90.00
_cell.angle_gamma   90.00
#
_symmetry.space_group_name_H-M   'P 1'
#
loop_
_entity.id
_entity.type
_entity.pdbx_description
1 polymer ?
#
loop_
_entity_poly.entity_id
_entity_poly.type
_entity_poly.pdbx_seq_one_letter_code
_entity_poly.pdbx_strand_id
1 'polypeptide(L)'
;MALKRIGLQTVELPLRPAISASAAYVGRKEGEGPLGALFDHVAQDELYGQETFELAEKRLYLDAIRKAIQKGGLQPENVQFLLGGDLLNQIITASFSARELGIPFIGLYGACSTMAESLCLGGMLLDGEHASTAVCAASSHFCTAERQYRYPLEFGSQRPPTAQWTVTGAGAALLCLEPSVPPLAHIARICMGRVVDLGVSDANNMGA
;
A
#
# COMPACT_ATOMS: atom_id res chain seq x y z
N MET A 1 -24.14 -20.39 -13.15
CA MET A 1 -23.75 -19.44 -12.09
C MET A 1 -23.93 -18.02 -12.61
N ALA A 2 -24.56 -17.16 -11.84
CA ALA A 2 -24.59 -15.72 -12.19
C ALA A 2 -23.17 -15.16 -12.12
N LEU A 3 -22.78 -14.35 -13.11
CA LEU A 3 -21.51 -13.66 -13.07
C LEU A 3 -21.53 -12.65 -11.90
N LYS A 4 -20.45 -12.60 -11.10
CA LYS A 4 -20.26 -11.61 -10.05
C LYS A 4 -20.08 -10.18 -10.58
N ARG A 5 -20.19 -9.99 -11.88
CA ARG A 5 -19.93 -8.73 -12.59
C ARG A 5 -21.20 -7.87 -12.69
N ILE A 6 -21.09 -6.61 -12.28
CA ILE A 6 -22.14 -5.60 -12.38
C ILE A 6 -21.70 -4.54 -13.38
N GLY A 7 -22.37 -4.47 -14.54
CA GLY A 7 -21.96 -3.58 -15.61
C GLY A 7 -20.60 -3.94 -16.20
N LEU A 8 -19.81 -2.93 -16.61
CA LEU A 8 -18.54 -3.14 -17.32
C LEU A 8 -17.32 -3.28 -16.39
N GLN A 9 -17.32 -2.67 -15.23
CA GLN A 9 -16.11 -2.48 -14.41
C GLN A 9 -16.25 -2.99 -12.98
N THR A 10 -17.47 -3.13 -12.47
CA THR A 10 -17.71 -3.51 -11.08
C THR A 10 -17.86 -5.03 -10.93
N VAL A 11 -17.24 -5.56 -9.89
CA VAL A 11 -17.41 -6.96 -9.47
C VAL A 11 -17.95 -6.96 -8.04
N GLU A 12 -19.00 -7.74 -7.81
CA GLU A 12 -19.53 -7.98 -6.46
C GLU A 12 -18.76 -9.10 -5.78
N LEU A 13 -18.49 -8.94 -4.50
CA LEU A 13 -17.84 -9.93 -3.65
C LEU A 13 -18.86 -10.49 -2.65
N PRO A 14 -19.59 -11.57 -2.98
CA PRO A 14 -20.65 -12.11 -2.12
C PRO A 14 -20.20 -12.53 -0.72
N LEU A 15 -18.97 -13.03 -0.57
CA LEU A 15 -18.40 -13.40 0.73
C LEU A 15 -17.97 -12.19 1.56
N ARG A 16 -17.92 -11.00 0.93
CA ARG A 16 -17.63 -9.73 1.60
C ARG A 16 -16.42 -9.79 2.53
N PRO A 17 -15.20 -10.09 2.01
CA PRO A 17 -14.00 -10.16 2.84
C PRO A 17 -13.87 -8.95 3.76
N ALA A 18 -13.51 -9.20 5.01
CA ALA A 18 -13.38 -8.17 6.03
C ALA A 18 -12.00 -7.52 5.98
N ILE A 19 -11.93 -6.20 6.10
CA ILE A 19 -10.72 -5.50 6.53
C ILE A 19 -10.69 -5.63 8.05
N SER A 20 -9.93 -6.60 8.52
CA SER A 20 -9.87 -7.00 9.93
C SER A 20 -9.09 -5.98 10.75
N ALA A 21 -7.99 -5.49 10.19
CA ALA A 21 -7.14 -4.49 10.82
C ALA A 21 -6.39 -3.68 9.78
N SER A 22 -5.88 -2.53 10.19
CA SER A 22 -4.98 -1.71 9.38
C SER A 22 -3.91 -1.07 10.25
N ALA A 23 -2.79 -0.71 9.63
CA ALA A 23 -1.73 0.07 10.27
C ALA A 23 -1.10 1.03 9.27
N ALA A 24 -0.65 2.18 9.78
CA ALA A 24 0.06 3.19 9.02
C ALA A 24 1.26 3.71 9.81
N TYR A 25 2.43 3.62 9.20
CA TYR A 25 3.71 4.12 9.71
C TYR A 25 4.20 5.19 8.75
N VAL A 26 4.49 6.37 9.24
CA VAL A 26 4.77 7.53 8.37
C VAL A 26 6.04 8.27 8.77
N GLY A 27 6.54 9.09 7.86
CA GLY A 27 7.65 9.99 8.08
C GLY A 27 7.27 11.17 8.97
N ARG A 28 8.29 11.91 9.40
CA ARG A 28 8.12 13.08 10.27
C ARG A 28 7.19 14.13 9.66
N LYS A 29 7.38 14.43 8.38
CA LYS A 29 6.59 15.44 7.68
C LYS A 29 5.10 15.12 7.65
N GLU A 30 4.74 13.87 7.45
CA GLU A 30 3.36 13.39 7.46
C GLU A 30 2.78 13.47 8.88
N GLY A 31 3.61 13.20 9.89
CA GLY A 31 3.22 13.33 11.30
C GLY A 31 2.93 14.75 11.75
N GLU A 32 3.54 15.76 11.10
CA GLU A 32 3.27 17.18 11.33
C GLU A 32 1.96 17.64 10.67
N GLY A 33 1.36 16.80 9.82
CA GLY A 33 0.11 17.11 9.14
C GLY A 33 -1.14 16.90 10.02
N PRO A 34 -2.32 17.25 9.51
CA PRO A 34 -3.58 17.20 10.26
C PRO A 34 -3.99 15.79 10.70
N LEU A 35 -3.46 14.75 10.07
CA LEU A 35 -3.73 13.36 10.41
C LEU A 35 -2.66 12.74 11.31
N GLY A 36 -1.65 13.50 11.75
CA GLY A 36 -0.49 13.01 12.49
C GLY A 36 -0.83 12.14 13.70
N ALA A 37 -1.85 12.53 14.47
CA ALA A 37 -2.28 11.81 15.66
C ALA A 37 -3.03 10.47 15.35
N LEU A 38 -3.37 10.21 14.10
CA LEU A 38 -4.12 9.02 13.68
C LEU A 38 -3.21 7.88 13.19
N PHE A 39 -1.94 8.17 12.92
CA PHE A 39 -0.99 7.15 12.49
C PHE A 39 -0.55 6.26 13.65
N ASP A 40 -0.28 5.01 13.37
CA ASP A 40 0.22 4.05 14.38
C ASP A 40 1.63 4.40 14.84
N HIS A 41 2.42 5.01 13.97
CA HIS A 41 3.76 5.47 14.26
C HIS A 41 4.18 6.62 13.35
N VAL A 42 4.92 7.57 13.91
CA VAL A 42 5.56 8.67 13.19
C VAL A 42 7.07 8.58 13.43
N ALA A 43 7.83 8.43 12.34
CA ALA A 43 9.30 8.40 12.41
C ALA A 43 9.84 9.78 12.84
N GLN A 44 10.92 9.77 13.62
CA GLN A 44 11.53 11.01 14.09
C GLN A 44 12.43 11.68 13.05
N ASP A 45 12.96 10.88 12.14
CA ASP A 45 13.82 11.32 11.04
C ASP A 45 13.56 10.51 9.77
N GLU A 46 14.14 10.95 8.65
CA GLU A 46 13.93 10.35 7.33
C GLU A 46 14.64 8.99 7.16
N LEU A 47 15.59 8.66 8.00
CA LEU A 47 16.31 7.39 7.93
C LEU A 47 15.67 6.28 8.76
N TYR A 48 14.77 6.63 9.68
CA TYR A 48 14.11 5.67 10.58
C TYR A 48 15.07 4.68 11.23
N GLY A 49 16.23 5.21 11.66
CA GLY A 49 17.31 4.43 12.27
C GLY A 49 18.06 3.49 11.33
N GLN A 50 17.95 3.70 10.02
CA GLN A 50 18.62 2.91 8.98
C GLN A 50 19.77 3.71 8.32
N GLU A 51 20.60 3.02 7.53
CA GLU A 51 21.75 3.63 6.84
C GLU A 51 21.36 4.33 5.54
N THR A 52 20.28 3.90 4.89
CA THR A 52 19.80 4.45 3.61
C THR A 52 18.28 4.64 3.61
N PHE A 53 17.79 5.49 2.71
CA PHE A 53 16.37 5.74 2.55
C PHE A 53 15.59 4.52 2.05
N GLU A 54 16.22 3.66 1.24
CA GLU A 54 15.63 2.40 0.79
C GLU A 54 15.44 1.42 1.96
N LEU A 55 16.41 1.36 2.87
CA LEU A 55 16.29 0.54 4.08
C LEU A 55 15.27 1.13 5.06
N ALA A 56 15.17 2.46 5.14
CA ALA A 56 14.15 3.14 5.93
C ALA A 56 12.75 2.81 5.42
N GLU A 57 12.52 2.89 4.11
CA GLU A 57 11.25 2.51 3.50
C GLU A 57 10.91 1.05 3.75
N LYS A 58 11.88 0.14 3.56
CA LYS A 58 11.71 -1.28 3.85
C LYS A 58 11.30 -1.49 5.31
N ARG A 59 11.92 -0.79 6.25
CA ARG A 59 11.61 -0.90 7.68
C ARG A 59 10.19 -0.41 7.99
N LEU A 60 9.78 0.73 7.44
CA LEU A 60 8.42 1.24 7.56
C LEU A 60 7.40 0.22 7.02
N TYR A 61 7.67 -0.36 5.85
CA TYR A 61 6.80 -1.36 5.22
C TYR A 61 6.64 -2.61 6.08
N LEU A 62 7.75 -3.15 6.61
CA LEU A 62 7.72 -4.30 7.51
C LEU A 62 6.96 -4.03 8.80
N ASP A 63 7.21 -2.88 9.41
CA ASP A 63 6.59 -2.52 10.69
C ASP A 63 5.08 -2.28 10.52
N ALA A 64 4.63 -1.66 9.42
CA ALA A 64 3.22 -1.50 9.09
C ALA A 64 2.53 -2.85 8.90
N ILE A 65 3.14 -3.78 8.14
CA ILE A 65 2.59 -5.13 7.93
C ILE A 65 2.49 -5.89 9.24
N ARG A 66 3.57 -5.96 10.01
CA ARG A 66 3.59 -6.65 11.31
C ARG A 66 2.54 -6.08 12.27
N LYS A 67 2.40 -4.76 12.27
CA LYS A 67 1.41 -4.08 13.11
C LYS A 67 -0.02 -4.39 12.70
N ALA A 68 -0.32 -4.41 11.40
CA ALA A 68 -1.64 -4.77 10.91
C ALA A 68 -2.00 -6.23 11.26
N ILE A 69 -1.06 -7.17 11.08
CA ILE A 69 -1.21 -8.58 11.46
C ILE A 69 -1.46 -8.70 12.96
N GLN A 70 -0.65 -8.04 13.79
CA GLN A 70 -0.79 -8.04 15.25
C GLN A 70 -2.15 -7.50 15.70
N LYS A 71 -2.60 -6.36 15.14
CA LYS A 71 -3.90 -5.76 15.45
C LYS A 71 -5.07 -6.68 15.08
N GLY A 72 -4.91 -7.49 14.04
CA GLY A 72 -5.88 -8.51 13.64
C GLY A 72 -5.84 -9.81 14.45
N GLY A 73 -4.96 -9.89 15.46
CA GLY A 73 -4.83 -11.07 16.32
C GLY A 73 -4.15 -12.27 15.68
N LEU A 74 -3.42 -12.08 14.57
CA LEU A 74 -2.72 -13.13 13.85
C LEU A 74 -1.20 -13.03 14.03
N GLN A 75 -0.51 -14.08 13.57
CA GLN A 75 0.93 -14.13 13.39
C GLN A 75 1.25 -14.16 11.87
N PRO A 76 2.44 -13.75 11.43
CA PRO A 76 2.82 -13.78 10.01
C PRO A 76 2.61 -15.15 9.34
N GLU A 77 2.84 -16.22 10.07
CA GLU A 77 2.69 -17.61 9.58
C GLU A 77 1.23 -17.98 9.27
N ASN A 78 0.26 -17.23 9.80
CA ASN A 78 -1.17 -17.41 9.54
C ASN A 78 -1.65 -16.64 8.32
N VAL A 79 -0.79 -15.82 7.71
CA VAL A 79 -1.13 -15.03 6.52
C VAL A 79 -0.74 -15.81 5.27
N GLN A 80 -1.71 -16.06 4.40
CA GLN A 80 -1.52 -16.90 3.22
C GLN A 80 -0.95 -16.15 2.02
N PHE A 81 -1.25 -14.86 1.88
CA PHE A 81 -0.71 -14.01 0.82
C PHE A 81 -0.36 -12.61 1.34
N LEU A 82 0.75 -12.09 0.83
CA LEU A 82 1.09 -10.67 0.86
C LEU A 82 0.93 -10.11 -0.56
N LEU A 83 0.07 -9.12 -0.71
CA LEU A 83 -0.10 -8.38 -1.97
C LEU A 83 0.37 -6.95 -1.74
N GLY A 84 1.23 -6.45 -2.60
CA GLY A 84 1.65 -5.07 -2.45
C GLY A 84 2.86 -4.70 -3.29
N GLY A 85 3.31 -3.49 -3.09
CA GLY A 85 4.43 -2.91 -3.82
C GLY A 85 4.84 -1.57 -3.25
N ASP A 86 5.78 -0.98 -3.95
CA ASP A 86 6.36 0.32 -3.63
C ASP A 86 6.57 1.13 -4.92
N LEU A 87 7.16 2.31 -4.81
CA LEU A 87 7.41 3.17 -5.96
C LEU A 87 8.76 2.92 -6.65
N LEU A 88 9.61 2.07 -6.10
CA LEU A 88 10.93 1.82 -6.65
C LEU A 88 10.88 0.86 -7.84
N ASN A 89 11.85 0.98 -8.72
CA ASN A 89 11.97 0.07 -9.85
C ASN A 89 12.06 -1.38 -9.37
N GLN A 90 11.29 -2.26 -10.03
CA GLN A 90 11.18 -3.69 -9.69
C GLN A 90 10.63 -3.96 -8.27
N ILE A 91 9.90 -3.01 -7.66
CA ILE A 91 9.30 -3.15 -6.32
C ILE A 91 10.28 -3.74 -5.29
N ILE A 92 11.46 -3.13 -5.22
CA ILE A 92 12.58 -3.69 -4.46
C ILE A 92 12.30 -3.72 -2.97
N THR A 93 11.65 -2.68 -2.42
CA THR A 93 11.28 -2.60 -1.00
C THR A 93 10.32 -3.72 -0.62
N ALA A 94 9.24 -3.89 -1.38
CA ALA A 94 8.24 -4.91 -1.12
C ALA A 94 8.80 -6.32 -1.29
N SER A 95 9.63 -6.56 -2.30
CA SER A 95 10.26 -7.86 -2.56
C SER A 95 11.21 -8.29 -1.44
N PHE A 96 12.08 -7.39 -0.96
CA PHE A 96 12.96 -7.69 0.17
C PHE A 96 12.20 -7.87 1.48
N SER A 97 11.10 -7.14 1.66
CA SER A 97 10.22 -7.29 2.82
C SER A 97 9.47 -8.61 2.79
N ALA A 98 8.95 -9.01 1.65
CA ALA A 98 8.28 -10.30 1.46
C ALA A 98 9.23 -11.47 1.78
N ARG A 99 10.48 -11.38 1.32
CA ARG A 99 11.53 -12.37 1.66
C ARG A 99 11.74 -12.48 3.17
N GLU A 100 11.76 -11.36 3.89
CA GLU A 100 11.97 -11.35 5.33
C GLU A 100 10.77 -11.89 6.11
N LEU A 101 9.55 -11.61 5.63
CA LEU A 101 8.31 -12.09 6.24
C LEU A 101 8.05 -13.58 5.96
N GLY A 102 8.60 -14.13 4.89
CA GLY A 102 8.37 -15.52 4.48
C GLY A 102 6.93 -15.81 4.00
N ILE A 103 6.13 -14.78 3.73
CA ILE A 103 4.75 -14.91 3.25
C ILE A 103 4.76 -15.03 1.72
N PRO A 104 3.96 -15.92 1.09
CA PRO A 104 3.76 -15.97 -0.35
C PRO A 104 3.38 -14.60 -0.91
N PHE A 105 4.10 -14.12 -1.93
CA PHE A 105 4.06 -12.72 -2.36
C PHE A 105 3.54 -12.53 -3.78
N ILE A 106 2.59 -11.63 -3.93
CA ILE A 106 2.11 -11.10 -5.21
C ILE A 106 2.54 -9.65 -5.30
N GLY A 107 3.61 -9.40 -6.06
CA GLY A 107 4.15 -8.06 -6.29
C GLY A 107 3.29 -7.27 -7.26
N LEU A 108 2.95 -6.05 -6.88
CA LEU A 108 2.12 -5.13 -7.66
C LEU A 108 2.90 -3.84 -7.96
N TYR A 109 2.75 -3.33 -9.16
CA TYR A 109 3.40 -2.09 -9.58
C TYR A 109 2.38 -1.14 -10.22
N GLY A 110 1.49 -0.62 -9.40
CA GLY A 110 0.48 0.36 -9.78
C GLY A 110 0.80 1.79 -9.34
N ALA A 111 2.02 2.05 -8.86
CA ALA A 111 2.41 3.33 -8.28
C ALA A 111 1.37 3.80 -7.23
N CYS A 112 0.73 4.96 -7.44
CA CYS A 112 -0.26 5.52 -6.52
C CYS A 112 -1.51 4.63 -6.36
N SER A 113 -1.78 3.69 -7.26
CA SER A 113 -2.92 2.77 -7.18
C SER A 113 -2.62 1.47 -6.44
N THR A 114 -1.36 1.18 -6.09
CA THR A 114 -0.92 -0.11 -5.54
C THR A 114 -1.74 -0.55 -4.32
N MET A 115 -2.07 0.34 -3.40
CA MET A 115 -2.87 -0.02 -2.23
C MET A 115 -4.30 -0.42 -2.62
N ALA A 116 -4.95 0.34 -3.49
CA ALA A 116 -6.29 0.02 -3.98
C ALA A 116 -6.29 -1.27 -4.82
N GLU A 117 -5.28 -1.45 -5.67
CA GLU A 117 -5.07 -2.65 -6.47
C GLU A 117 -4.89 -3.90 -5.60
N SER A 118 -4.06 -3.81 -4.54
CA SER A 118 -3.86 -4.92 -3.61
C SER A 118 -5.14 -5.30 -2.86
N LEU A 119 -5.93 -4.31 -2.43
CA LEU A 119 -7.23 -4.56 -1.81
C LEU A 119 -8.24 -5.21 -2.78
N CYS A 120 -8.26 -4.78 -4.04
CA CYS A 120 -9.11 -5.38 -5.06
C CYS A 120 -8.73 -6.85 -5.31
N LEU A 121 -7.46 -7.13 -5.55
CA LEU A 121 -6.97 -8.48 -5.81
C LEU A 121 -7.07 -9.37 -4.58
N GLY A 122 -6.68 -8.89 -3.40
CA GLY A 122 -6.83 -9.61 -2.14
C GLY A 122 -8.30 -9.94 -1.86
N GLY A 123 -9.20 -8.98 -2.05
CA GLY A 123 -10.65 -9.21 -1.94
C GLY A 123 -11.16 -10.30 -2.91
N MET A 124 -10.68 -10.29 -4.17
CA MET A 124 -11.05 -11.32 -5.15
C MET A 124 -10.52 -12.71 -4.77
N LEU A 125 -9.28 -12.79 -4.27
CA LEU A 125 -8.68 -14.05 -3.84
C LEU A 125 -9.46 -14.67 -2.67
N LEU A 126 -9.85 -13.86 -1.70
CA LEU A 126 -10.65 -14.32 -0.57
C LEU A 126 -12.08 -14.69 -1.00
N ASP A 127 -12.72 -13.85 -1.79
CA ASP A 127 -14.08 -14.11 -2.31
C ASP A 127 -14.13 -15.29 -3.29
N GLY A 128 -12.99 -15.64 -3.89
CA GLY A 128 -12.80 -16.85 -4.70
C GLY A 128 -12.42 -18.09 -3.90
N GLU A 129 -12.31 -17.98 -2.57
CA GLU A 129 -11.90 -19.07 -1.66
C GLU A 129 -10.51 -19.63 -1.97
N HIS A 130 -9.62 -18.82 -2.60
CA HIS A 130 -8.23 -19.18 -2.83
C HIS A 130 -7.35 -18.95 -1.59
N ALA A 131 -7.85 -18.12 -0.67
CA ALA A 131 -7.25 -17.84 0.63
C ALA A 131 -8.33 -17.42 1.62
N SER A 132 -8.08 -17.58 2.91
CA SER A 132 -8.90 -17.05 4.00
C SER A 132 -8.31 -15.79 4.62
N THR A 133 -7.00 -15.54 4.42
CA THR A 133 -6.27 -14.40 4.97
C THR A 133 -5.29 -13.84 3.94
N ALA A 134 -5.21 -12.53 3.85
CA ALA A 134 -4.20 -11.84 3.05
C ALA A 134 -3.83 -10.50 3.68
N VAL A 135 -2.60 -10.04 3.47
CA VAL A 135 -2.18 -8.68 3.79
C VAL A 135 -2.00 -7.90 2.51
N CYS A 136 -2.60 -6.72 2.45
CA CYS A 136 -2.44 -5.75 1.38
C CYS A 136 -1.59 -4.59 1.90
N ALA A 137 -0.53 -4.20 1.18
CA ALA A 137 0.36 -3.16 1.66
C ALA A 137 0.98 -2.33 0.52
N ALA A 138 1.26 -1.08 0.81
CA ALA A 138 2.00 -0.20 -0.08
C ALA A 138 2.90 0.75 0.72
N SER A 139 4.03 1.13 0.13
CA SER A 139 4.95 2.10 0.72
C SER A 139 5.49 3.08 -0.31
N SER A 140 6.06 4.15 0.21
CA SER A 140 6.93 5.06 -0.50
C SER A 140 7.86 5.77 0.48
N HIS A 141 8.98 6.24 -0.04
CA HIS A 141 9.84 7.18 0.66
C HIS A 141 10.14 8.36 -0.28
N PHE A 142 9.92 9.58 0.17
CA PHE A 142 10.00 10.72 -0.74
C PHE A 142 11.38 10.85 -1.41
N CYS A 143 12.47 10.62 -0.66
CA CYS A 143 13.82 10.71 -1.22
C CYS A 143 14.08 9.69 -2.33
N THR A 144 13.66 8.44 -2.15
CA THR A 144 13.86 7.36 -3.15
C THR A 144 12.95 7.53 -4.35
N ALA A 145 11.67 7.82 -4.13
CA ALA A 145 10.70 8.05 -5.18
C ALA A 145 11.02 9.27 -6.02
N GLU A 146 11.43 10.39 -5.38
CA GLU A 146 11.79 11.59 -6.09
C GLU A 146 13.00 11.38 -7.01
N ARG A 147 14.02 10.64 -6.57
CA ARG A 147 15.15 10.29 -7.41
C ARG A 147 14.75 9.49 -8.64
N GLN A 148 13.73 8.68 -8.54
CA GLN A 148 13.29 7.83 -9.63
C GLN A 148 12.33 8.53 -10.59
N TYR A 149 11.40 9.33 -10.09
CA TYR A 149 10.31 9.90 -10.89
C TYR A 149 10.50 11.35 -11.28
N ARG A 150 11.32 12.10 -10.55
CA ARG A 150 11.60 13.50 -10.88
C ARG A 150 12.99 13.66 -11.46
N TYR A 151 13.06 13.54 -12.73
CA TYR A 151 14.25 13.79 -13.53
C TYR A 151 14.40 15.29 -13.80
N PRO A 152 15.61 15.85 -13.79
CA PRO A 152 16.85 15.34 -13.19
C PRO A 152 17.09 15.94 -11.81
N LEU A 153 17.03 15.17 -10.75
CA LEU A 153 17.43 15.62 -9.41
C LEU A 153 18.86 16.15 -9.36
N GLU A 154 19.71 15.64 -10.22
CA GLU A 154 21.12 16.03 -10.37
C GLU A 154 21.28 17.50 -10.73
N PHE A 155 20.32 18.12 -11.38
CA PHE A 155 20.33 19.53 -11.74
C PHE A 155 19.63 20.44 -10.69
N GLY A 156 19.25 19.89 -9.55
CA GLY A 156 18.74 20.65 -8.43
C GLY A 156 17.47 21.42 -8.74
N SER A 157 16.52 20.80 -9.48
CA SER A 157 15.26 21.48 -9.75
C SER A 157 14.53 21.76 -8.43
N GLN A 158 14.37 23.04 -8.13
CA GLN A 158 13.64 23.49 -6.95
C GLN A 158 12.15 23.27 -7.17
N ARG A 159 11.50 22.73 -6.16
CA ARG A 159 10.04 22.61 -6.14
C ARG A 159 9.40 23.92 -5.73
N PRO A 160 8.39 24.40 -6.44
CA PRO A 160 7.58 25.48 -5.94
C PRO A 160 6.86 25.06 -4.65
N PRO A 161 6.51 26.01 -3.76
CA PRO A 161 5.80 25.68 -2.51
C PRO A 161 4.47 24.95 -2.71
N THR A 162 3.87 25.12 -3.89
CA THR A 162 2.59 24.47 -4.28
C THR A 162 2.74 23.06 -4.85
N ALA A 163 3.97 22.60 -5.09
CA ALA A 163 4.18 21.25 -5.63
C ALA A 163 3.81 20.18 -4.60
N GLN A 164 3.14 19.14 -5.07
CA GLN A 164 2.88 17.96 -4.27
C GLN A 164 4.16 17.19 -4.00
N TRP A 165 4.23 16.58 -2.83
CA TRP A 165 5.34 15.77 -2.39
C TRP A 165 4.93 14.29 -2.36
N THR A 166 5.86 13.42 -2.72
CA THR A 166 5.69 12.00 -2.45
C THR A 166 5.68 11.76 -0.95
N VAL A 167 4.76 10.97 -0.48
CA VAL A 167 4.63 10.61 0.94
C VAL A 167 5.80 9.71 1.36
N THR A 168 6.30 9.91 2.57
CA THR A 168 7.13 8.94 3.26
C THR A 168 6.25 8.15 4.22
N GLY A 169 6.06 6.86 3.93
CA GLY A 169 5.26 6.00 4.78
C GLY A 169 4.90 4.67 4.17
N ALA A 170 4.30 3.84 4.98
CA ALA A 170 3.77 2.55 4.61
C ALA A 170 2.40 2.33 5.24
N GLY A 171 1.48 1.80 4.46
CA GLY A 171 0.17 1.36 4.92
C GLY A 171 -0.02 -0.13 4.68
N ALA A 172 -0.68 -0.81 5.63
CA ALA A 172 -1.05 -2.21 5.48
C ALA A 172 -2.49 -2.45 5.98
N ALA A 173 -3.19 -3.36 5.33
CA ALA A 173 -4.52 -3.83 5.70
C ALA A 173 -4.53 -5.37 5.72
N LEU A 174 -5.01 -5.95 6.81
CA LEU A 174 -5.24 -7.38 6.92
C LEU A 174 -6.66 -7.70 6.47
N LEU A 175 -6.78 -8.57 5.48
CA LEU A 175 -8.05 -9.11 4.99
C LEU A 175 -8.28 -10.50 5.55
N CYS A 176 -9.51 -10.77 6.01
CA CYS A 176 -9.94 -12.09 6.49
C CYS A 176 -11.35 -12.41 6.00
N LEU A 177 -11.64 -13.68 5.73
CA LEU A 177 -13.02 -14.16 5.58
C LEU A 177 -13.70 -14.27 6.94
N GLU A 178 -12.98 -14.81 7.92
CA GLU A 178 -13.46 -14.97 9.31
C GLU A 178 -12.51 -14.22 10.25
N PRO A 179 -12.77 -12.92 10.52
CA PRO A 179 -11.89 -12.12 11.37
C PRO A 179 -11.98 -12.54 12.84
N SER A 180 -10.84 -12.63 13.51
CA SER A 180 -10.74 -12.91 14.95
C SER A 180 -11.07 -11.70 15.84
N VAL A 181 -11.12 -10.51 15.26
CA VAL A 181 -11.44 -9.25 15.90
C VAL A 181 -12.59 -8.57 15.16
N PRO A 182 -13.35 -7.65 15.77
CA PRO A 182 -14.37 -6.90 15.06
C PRO A 182 -13.78 -6.18 13.85
N PRO A 183 -14.30 -6.39 12.64
CA PRO A 183 -13.74 -5.82 11.42
C PRO A 183 -13.96 -4.31 11.34
N LEU A 184 -13.03 -3.62 10.70
CA LEU A 184 -13.15 -2.18 10.43
C LEU A 184 -14.17 -1.90 9.33
N ALA A 185 -14.21 -2.76 8.31
CA ALA A 185 -15.09 -2.66 7.15
C ALA A 185 -15.17 -3.99 6.40
N HIS A 186 -16.05 -4.06 5.40
CA HIS A 186 -16.13 -5.18 4.46
C HIS A 186 -15.99 -4.70 3.02
N ILE A 187 -15.27 -5.45 2.21
CA ILE A 187 -15.16 -5.21 0.76
C ILE A 187 -16.34 -5.90 0.09
N ALA A 188 -17.40 -5.14 -0.19
CA ALA A 188 -18.60 -5.68 -0.83
C ALA A 188 -18.51 -5.66 -2.36
N ARG A 189 -17.82 -4.67 -2.93
CA ARG A 189 -17.66 -4.47 -4.36
C ARG A 189 -16.31 -3.86 -4.66
N ILE A 190 -15.79 -4.18 -5.84
CA ILE A 190 -14.58 -3.57 -6.39
C ILE A 190 -14.89 -3.03 -7.78
N CYS A 191 -14.24 -1.93 -8.15
CA CYS A 191 -14.41 -1.32 -9.46
C CYS A 191 -13.04 -1.16 -10.12
N MET A 192 -12.84 -1.82 -11.26
CA MET A 192 -11.62 -1.70 -12.05
C MET A 192 -11.69 -0.42 -12.89
N GLY A 193 -10.65 0.41 -12.80
CA GLY A 193 -10.51 1.60 -13.62
C GLY A 193 -10.21 1.26 -15.08
N ARG A 194 -10.29 2.29 -15.93
CA ARG A 194 -9.79 2.27 -17.30
C ARG A 194 -8.72 3.33 -17.46
N VAL A 195 -7.73 3.02 -18.25
CA VAL A 195 -6.75 4.05 -18.65
C VAL A 195 -7.43 5.02 -19.61
N VAL A 196 -7.38 6.30 -19.29
CA VAL A 196 -7.94 7.38 -20.10
C VAL A 196 -6.85 8.44 -20.28
N ASP A 197 -6.58 8.79 -21.52
CA ASP A 197 -5.72 9.94 -21.82
C ASP A 197 -6.55 11.22 -21.77
N LEU A 198 -6.21 12.08 -20.80
CA LEU A 198 -6.84 13.40 -20.64
C LEU A 198 -6.12 14.50 -21.43
N GLY A 199 -5.10 14.16 -22.20
CA GLY A 199 -4.31 15.12 -23.00
C GLY A 199 -3.44 16.05 -22.16
N VAL A 200 -3.09 15.69 -20.93
CA VAL A 200 -2.23 16.51 -20.06
C VAL A 200 -0.80 16.51 -20.60
N SER A 201 -0.27 17.69 -20.87
CA SER A 201 1.08 17.90 -21.39
C SER A 201 2.08 18.43 -20.35
N ASP A 202 1.59 18.89 -19.19
CA ASP A 202 2.45 19.39 -18.10
C ASP A 202 2.97 18.20 -17.27
N ALA A 203 4.26 17.90 -17.39
CA ALA A 203 4.92 16.84 -16.64
C ALA A 203 4.91 17.04 -15.10
N ASN A 204 4.64 18.26 -14.62
CA ASN A 204 4.50 18.54 -13.18
C ASN A 204 3.10 18.25 -12.64
N ASN A 205 2.13 18.07 -13.53
CA ASN A 205 0.76 17.75 -13.15
C ASN A 205 0.57 16.24 -13.10
N MET A 206 0.85 15.66 -11.95
CA MET A 206 0.77 14.19 -11.75
C MET A 206 -0.64 13.70 -11.39
N GLY A 207 -1.63 14.57 -11.33
CA GLY A 207 -2.96 14.21 -10.83
C GLY A 207 -4.11 14.58 -11.76
N ALA A 208 -3.83 15.01 -12.96
CA ALA A 208 -4.87 15.40 -13.92
C ALA A 208 -5.23 14.26 -14.87
#